data_5ed91c5214c1d8384be891949ced941f
#
_entry.id   5ed91c5214c1d8384be891949ced941f
#
_cell.length_a   1.000
_cell.length_b   1.000
_cell.length_c   1.000
_cell.angle_alpha   90.00
_cell.angle_beta   90.00
_cell.angle_gamma   90.00
#
_symmetry.space_group_name_H-M   'P 1'
#
loop_
_entity.id
_entity.type
_entity.pdbx_description
1 polymer ?
#
loop_
_entity_poly.entity_id
_entity_poly.type
_entity_poly.pdbx_seq_one_letter_code
_entity_poly.pdbx_strand_id
1 'polypeptide(L)'
;MNDADYEQAVATFYEALYAFGFSLAGNEDDAGELTQETYCRLLTKGGQLRDPSKVKSWLFTTLYRVFLGWKQRRARLPHFEISSVEGELPTITPAHVDELEIEAVREALLELEEHYRVPLMFFYFNDYSYEEIAEILDVPVGTVMSRLSRAKGLLRERLVARAIGVERENKILPFERKSNSAL
;
A
#
# COMPACT_ATOMS: atom_id res chain seq x y z
N MET A 1 7.57 25.96 7.57
CA MET A 1 8.45 24.83 7.28
C MET A 1 9.63 25.39 6.50
N ASN A 2 10.85 25.20 6.96
CA ASN A 2 12.07 25.59 6.26
C ASN A 2 12.59 24.46 5.37
N ASP A 3 13.68 24.72 4.60
CA ASP A 3 14.22 23.71 3.67
C ASP A 3 14.72 22.44 4.39
N ALA A 4 15.31 22.60 5.59
CA ALA A 4 15.78 21.45 6.38
C ALA A 4 14.62 20.60 6.90
N ASP A 5 13.50 21.20 7.29
CA ASP A 5 12.29 20.45 7.68
C ASP A 5 11.72 19.67 6.50
N TYR A 6 11.80 20.23 5.28
CA TYR A 6 11.34 19.57 4.07
C TYR A 6 12.24 18.37 3.71
N GLU A 7 13.56 18.56 3.70
CA GLU A 7 14.53 17.49 3.45
C GLU A 7 14.36 16.36 4.47
N GLN A 8 14.16 16.70 5.74
CA GLN A 8 13.90 15.71 6.79
C GLN A 8 12.59 14.95 6.54
N ALA A 9 11.53 15.64 6.11
CA ALA A 9 10.25 14.99 5.80
C ALA A 9 10.38 14.03 4.61
N VAL A 10 11.13 14.42 3.57
CA VAL A 10 11.42 13.54 2.43
C VAL A 10 12.22 12.32 2.89
N ALA A 11 13.34 12.53 3.58
CA ALA A 11 14.20 11.43 4.04
C ALA A 11 13.48 10.43 4.95
N THR A 12 12.51 10.92 5.75
CA THR A 12 11.82 10.09 6.73
C THR A 12 10.62 9.35 6.13
N PHE A 13 9.88 9.96 5.20
CA PHE A 13 8.57 9.46 4.80
C PHE A 13 8.47 9.03 3.34
N TYR A 14 9.51 9.22 2.51
CA TYR A 14 9.43 8.94 1.08
C TYR A 14 9.03 7.51 0.77
N GLU A 15 9.74 6.52 1.33
CA GLU A 15 9.49 5.10 1.06
C GLU A 15 8.09 4.67 1.49
N ALA A 16 7.68 5.06 2.70
CA ALA A 16 6.36 4.73 3.22
C ALA A 16 5.24 5.42 2.43
N LEU A 17 5.45 6.66 1.99
CA LEU A 17 4.49 7.41 1.19
C LEU A 17 4.37 6.84 -0.23
N TYR A 18 5.50 6.46 -0.83
CA TYR A 18 5.53 5.78 -2.14
C TYR A 18 4.82 4.42 -2.08
N ALA A 19 5.12 3.60 -1.06
CA ALA A 19 4.46 2.30 -0.86
C ALA A 19 2.94 2.46 -0.69
N PHE A 20 2.50 3.50 0.02
CA PHE A 20 1.09 3.84 0.12
C PHE A 20 0.51 4.26 -1.23
N GLY A 21 1.19 5.13 -1.98
CA GLY A 21 0.80 5.53 -3.34
C GLY A 21 0.65 4.34 -4.27
N PHE A 22 1.60 3.42 -4.23
CA PHE A 22 1.54 2.19 -5.01
C PHE A 22 0.35 1.31 -4.61
N SER A 23 0.09 1.15 -3.32
CA SER A 23 -1.07 0.39 -2.85
C SER A 23 -2.41 0.94 -3.36
N LEU A 24 -2.46 2.24 -3.68
CA LEU A 24 -3.64 2.90 -4.24
C LEU A 24 -3.70 2.78 -5.77
N ALA A 25 -2.59 3.05 -6.44
CA ALA A 25 -2.50 3.15 -7.90
C ALA A 25 -2.31 1.79 -8.59
N GLY A 26 -1.61 0.85 -7.95
CA GLY A 26 -1.34 -0.49 -8.48
C GLY A 26 -0.21 -0.54 -9.53
N ASN A 27 0.50 0.56 -9.77
CA ASN A 27 1.65 0.62 -10.66
C ASN A 27 2.66 1.69 -10.21
N GLU A 28 3.93 1.56 -10.64
CA GLU A 28 5.04 2.40 -10.20
C GLU A 28 4.95 3.85 -10.71
N ASP A 29 4.56 4.03 -11.96
CA ASP A 29 4.50 5.34 -12.59
C ASP A 29 3.51 6.25 -11.84
N ASP A 30 2.28 5.78 -11.67
CA ASP A 30 1.25 6.50 -10.94
C ASP A 30 1.61 6.71 -9.46
N ALA A 31 2.26 5.72 -8.82
CA ALA A 31 2.75 5.86 -7.43
C ALA A 31 3.81 6.95 -7.31
N GLY A 32 4.77 6.99 -8.25
CA GLY A 32 5.79 8.01 -8.35
C GLY A 32 5.18 9.40 -8.53
N GLU A 33 4.27 9.56 -9.46
CA GLU A 33 3.59 10.83 -9.71
C GLU A 33 2.76 11.30 -8.51
N LEU A 34 2.00 10.40 -7.85
CA LEU A 34 1.25 10.72 -6.64
C LEU A 34 2.16 11.21 -5.51
N THR A 35 3.28 10.53 -5.33
CA THR A 35 4.28 10.87 -4.31
C THR A 35 4.90 12.23 -4.61
N GLN A 36 5.33 12.45 -5.85
CA GLN A 36 5.91 13.71 -6.30
C GLN A 36 4.92 14.87 -6.16
N GLU A 37 3.68 14.72 -6.63
CA GLU A 37 2.65 15.75 -6.48
C GLU A 37 2.39 16.08 -5.02
N THR A 38 2.42 15.08 -4.13
CA THR A 38 2.25 15.28 -2.69
C THR A 38 3.37 16.12 -2.10
N TYR A 39 4.64 15.85 -2.45
CA TYR A 39 5.77 16.65 -2.00
C TYR A 39 5.80 18.06 -2.62
N CYS A 40 5.39 18.22 -3.87
CA CYS A 40 5.19 19.55 -4.47
C CYS A 40 4.14 20.36 -3.68
N ARG A 41 3.08 19.72 -3.21
CA ARG A 41 2.09 20.37 -2.34
C ARG A 41 2.65 20.69 -0.96
N LEU A 42 3.54 19.87 -0.40
CA LEU A 42 4.22 20.15 0.84
C LEU A 42 5.10 21.41 0.71
N LEU A 43 5.86 21.54 -0.38
CA LEU A 43 6.67 22.74 -0.66
C LEU A 43 5.81 24.00 -0.74
N THR A 44 4.67 23.93 -1.42
CA THR A 44 3.83 25.12 -1.65
C THR A 44 2.91 25.48 -0.49
N LYS A 45 2.47 24.49 0.29
CA LYS A 45 1.46 24.67 1.36
C LYS A 45 1.94 24.28 2.77
N GLY A 46 3.10 23.64 2.88
CA GLY A 46 3.64 23.18 4.16
C GLY A 46 3.95 24.31 5.14
N GLY A 47 4.14 25.55 4.66
CA GLY A 47 4.24 26.73 5.51
C GLY A 47 2.97 27.03 6.34
N GLN A 48 1.82 26.47 5.95
CA GLN A 48 0.56 26.56 6.69
C GLN A 48 0.46 25.53 7.83
N LEU A 49 1.37 24.54 7.85
CA LEU A 49 1.41 23.50 8.87
C LEU A 49 1.98 24.10 10.16
N ARG A 50 1.12 24.38 11.12
CA ARG A 50 1.50 25.00 12.40
C ARG A 50 2.23 24.03 13.33
N ASP A 51 2.00 22.74 13.18
CA ASP A 51 2.54 21.68 14.02
C ASP A 51 3.37 20.70 13.17
N PRO A 52 4.71 20.71 13.29
CA PRO A 52 5.59 19.81 12.54
C PRO A 52 5.33 18.33 12.82
N SER A 53 4.80 17.97 13.99
CA SER A 53 4.48 16.58 14.33
C SER A 53 3.38 15.99 13.43
N LYS A 54 2.59 16.83 12.79
CA LYS A 54 1.51 16.46 11.89
C LYS A 54 1.93 16.30 10.41
N VAL A 55 3.22 16.45 10.09
CA VAL A 55 3.71 16.30 8.72
C VAL A 55 3.37 14.91 8.16
N LYS A 56 3.55 13.84 8.94
CA LYS A 56 3.18 12.46 8.52
C LYS A 56 1.71 12.42 8.11
N SER A 57 0.81 12.75 9.00
CA SER A 57 -0.63 12.67 8.72
C SER A 57 -1.04 13.58 7.56
N TRP A 58 -0.44 14.75 7.44
CA TRP A 58 -0.70 15.67 6.34
C TRP A 58 -0.29 15.08 4.99
N LEU A 59 0.90 14.43 4.90
CA LEU A 59 1.40 13.79 3.68
C LEU A 59 0.46 12.68 3.21
N PHE A 60 0.15 11.73 4.07
CA PHE A 60 -0.69 10.58 3.69
C PHE A 60 -2.12 10.98 3.33
N THR A 61 -2.72 11.92 4.10
CA THR A 61 -4.04 12.48 3.77
C THR A 61 -4.01 13.24 2.44
N THR A 62 -2.94 14.00 2.18
CA THR A 62 -2.79 14.75 0.93
C THR A 62 -2.64 13.81 -0.25
N LEU A 63 -1.80 12.77 -0.15
CA LEU A 63 -1.63 11.77 -1.20
C LEU A 63 -2.97 11.10 -1.53
N TYR A 64 -3.72 10.67 -0.51
CA TYR A 64 -5.03 10.07 -0.72
C TYR A 64 -6.00 11.02 -1.43
N ARG A 65 -6.03 12.30 -1.06
CA ARG A 65 -6.87 13.31 -1.74
C ARG A 65 -6.42 13.57 -3.20
N VAL A 66 -5.11 13.54 -3.47
CA VAL A 66 -4.58 13.61 -4.84
C VAL A 66 -5.08 12.42 -5.65
N PHE A 67 -4.95 11.23 -5.12
CA PHE A 67 -5.44 9.99 -5.74
C PHE A 67 -6.93 10.04 -6.06
N LEU A 68 -7.77 10.46 -5.12
CA LEU A 68 -9.21 10.62 -5.37
C LEU A 68 -9.49 11.64 -6.49
N GLY A 69 -8.75 12.74 -6.52
CA GLY A 69 -8.85 13.73 -7.60
C GLY A 69 -8.45 13.15 -8.97
N TRP A 70 -7.44 12.29 -9.02
CA TRP A 70 -7.05 11.59 -10.25
C TRP A 70 -8.12 10.59 -10.70
N LYS A 71 -8.63 9.81 -9.77
CA LYS A 71 -9.70 8.84 -10.04
C LYS A 71 -10.93 9.53 -10.64
N GLN A 72 -11.34 10.67 -10.08
CA GLN A 72 -12.46 11.46 -10.61
C GLN A 72 -12.16 12.02 -12.01
N ARG A 73 -10.93 12.48 -12.28
CA ARG A 73 -10.53 12.98 -13.61
C ARG A 73 -10.51 11.85 -14.63
N ARG A 74 -9.92 10.68 -14.31
CA ARG A 74 -9.90 9.50 -15.19
C ARG A 74 -11.31 8.99 -15.48
N ALA A 75 -12.23 9.01 -14.52
CA ALA A 75 -13.61 8.60 -14.73
C ALA A 75 -14.39 9.52 -15.69
N ARG A 76 -13.94 10.76 -15.90
CA ARG A 76 -14.54 11.73 -16.84
C ARG A 76 -13.93 11.69 -18.25
N LEU A 77 -12.80 11.06 -18.43
CA LEU A 77 -12.15 10.88 -19.72
C LEU A 77 -12.53 9.53 -20.31
N PRO A 78 -12.79 9.43 -21.64
CA PRO A 78 -13.04 8.12 -22.25
C PRO A 78 -11.78 7.25 -22.08
N HIS A 79 -12.00 5.99 -21.67
CA HIS A 79 -10.97 5.01 -21.40
C HIS A 79 -10.04 4.82 -22.62
N PHE A 80 -8.78 5.23 -22.46
CA PHE A 80 -7.67 4.54 -23.09
C PHE A 80 -7.17 3.54 -22.04
N GLU A 81 -7.34 2.27 -22.31
CA GLU A 81 -6.76 1.19 -21.50
C GLU A 81 -5.24 1.28 -21.60
N ILE A 82 -4.61 1.80 -20.54
CA ILE A 82 -3.18 1.62 -20.33
C ILE A 82 -3.04 0.29 -19.61
N SER A 83 -2.46 -0.69 -20.30
CA SER A 83 -2.14 -2.01 -19.75
C SER A 83 -1.36 -1.85 -18.45
N SER A 84 -1.82 -2.56 -17.42
CA SER A 84 -1.12 -2.71 -16.16
C SER A 84 0.28 -3.29 -16.42
N VAL A 85 1.31 -2.47 -16.22
CA VAL A 85 2.68 -2.95 -16.11
C VAL A 85 2.85 -3.46 -14.70
N GLU A 86 3.19 -4.74 -14.56
CA GLU A 86 3.59 -5.34 -13.29
C GLU A 86 4.90 -4.66 -12.85
N GLY A 87 4.83 -3.82 -11.84
CA GLY A 87 5.99 -3.19 -11.22
C GLY A 87 6.26 -3.79 -9.84
N GLU A 88 7.52 -4.00 -9.51
CA GLU A 88 7.94 -4.44 -8.18
C GLU A 88 7.85 -3.27 -7.19
N LEU A 89 7.19 -3.47 -6.04
CA LEU A 89 7.17 -2.50 -4.94
C LEU A 89 8.56 -2.38 -4.30
N PRO A 90 9.01 -1.19 -3.88
CA PRO A 90 10.20 -1.08 -3.04
C PRO A 90 9.97 -1.83 -1.73
N THR A 91 10.89 -2.72 -1.42
CA THR A 91 10.86 -3.56 -0.22
C THR A 91 11.24 -2.72 0.99
N ILE A 92 10.26 -2.38 1.83
CA ILE A 92 10.54 -1.91 3.20
C ILE A 92 10.80 -3.17 4.02
N THR A 93 12.06 -3.55 4.18
CA THR A 93 12.42 -4.75 4.92
C THR A 93 12.56 -4.43 6.41
N PRO A 94 11.66 -4.89 7.29
CA PRO A 94 11.97 -5.02 8.70
C PRO A 94 13.05 -6.10 8.83
N ALA A 95 14.08 -5.86 9.62
CA ALA A 95 15.33 -6.61 9.66
C ALA A 95 15.27 -8.13 9.99
N HIS A 96 14.10 -8.76 10.07
CA HIS A 96 13.92 -10.17 10.43
C HIS A 96 12.67 -10.85 9.81
N VAL A 97 12.13 -10.34 8.71
CA VAL A 97 11.01 -11.00 8.00
C VAL A 97 11.54 -11.52 6.68
N ASP A 98 11.20 -12.77 6.33
CA ASP A 98 11.58 -13.39 5.06
C ASP A 98 10.99 -12.57 3.88
N GLU A 99 11.80 -12.26 2.86
CA GLU A 99 11.37 -11.49 1.70
C GLU A 99 10.13 -12.09 1.03
N LEU A 100 10.03 -13.43 1.04
CA LEU A 100 8.88 -14.17 0.52
C LEU A 100 7.60 -13.92 1.33
N GLU A 101 7.71 -13.75 2.66
CA GLU A 101 6.57 -13.44 3.52
C GLU A 101 6.07 -12.01 3.29
N ILE A 102 6.99 -11.07 3.06
CA ILE A 102 6.65 -9.67 2.76
C ILE A 102 5.90 -9.58 1.44
N GLU A 103 6.38 -10.26 0.40
CA GLU A 103 5.74 -10.25 -0.91
C GLU A 103 4.33 -10.86 -0.86
N ALA A 104 4.17 -11.98 -0.16
CA ALA A 104 2.86 -12.62 0.02
C ALA A 104 1.84 -11.69 0.72
N VAL A 105 2.28 -10.94 1.74
CA VAL A 105 1.42 -9.96 2.43
C VAL A 105 1.04 -8.82 1.48
N ARG A 106 1.97 -8.35 0.70
CA ARG A 106 1.83 -7.26 -0.25
C ARG A 106 0.83 -7.60 -1.35
N GLU A 107 1.00 -8.76 -2.01
CA GLU A 107 0.05 -9.24 -3.01
C GLU A 107 -1.34 -9.44 -2.41
N ALA A 108 -1.42 -10.04 -1.21
CA ALA A 108 -2.69 -10.23 -0.52
C ALA A 108 -3.39 -8.90 -0.19
N LEU A 109 -2.63 -7.83 0.10
CA LEU A 109 -3.15 -6.49 0.29
C LEU A 109 -3.68 -5.89 -1.02
N LEU A 110 -2.94 -6.04 -2.13
CA LEU A 110 -3.34 -5.52 -3.44
C LEU A 110 -4.63 -6.18 -3.97
N GLU A 111 -4.88 -7.43 -3.62
CA GLU A 111 -6.12 -8.12 -3.97
C GLU A 111 -7.34 -7.67 -3.16
N LEU A 112 -7.14 -6.93 -2.06
CA LEU A 112 -8.27 -6.37 -1.33
C LEU A 112 -8.91 -5.24 -2.14
N GLU A 113 -10.23 -5.18 -2.14
CA GLU A 113 -10.93 -4.02 -2.67
C GLU A 113 -10.51 -2.74 -1.94
N GLU A 114 -10.41 -1.63 -2.67
CA GLU A 114 -9.91 -0.33 -2.17
C GLU A 114 -10.56 0.08 -0.84
N HIS A 115 -11.87 -0.09 -0.73
CA HIS A 115 -12.61 0.32 0.48
C HIS A 115 -12.29 -0.52 1.74
N TYR A 116 -11.64 -1.68 1.59
CA TYR A 116 -11.07 -2.47 2.68
C TYR A 116 -9.59 -2.19 2.86
N ARG A 117 -8.83 -2.09 1.76
CA ARG A 117 -7.39 -1.88 1.77
C ARG A 117 -7.00 -0.54 2.38
N VAL A 118 -7.65 0.55 1.96
CA VAL A 118 -7.29 1.91 2.38
C VAL A 118 -7.42 2.12 3.90
N PRO A 119 -8.54 1.79 4.58
CA PRO A 119 -8.61 1.89 6.03
C PRO A 119 -7.55 1.07 6.75
N LEU A 120 -7.23 -0.13 6.22
CA LEU A 120 -6.24 -1.03 6.80
C LEU A 120 -4.83 -0.42 6.69
N MET A 121 -4.49 0.20 5.55
CA MET A 121 -3.22 0.90 5.36
C MET A 121 -3.09 2.10 6.31
N PHE A 122 -4.13 2.90 6.47
CA PHE A 122 -4.11 4.01 7.42
C PHE A 122 -3.93 3.54 8.86
N PHE A 123 -4.60 2.47 9.25
CA PHE A 123 -4.55 1.97 10.62
C PHE A 123 -3.19 1.34 10.97
N TYR A 124 -2.70 0.41 10.12
CA TYR A 124 -1.50 -0.39 10.46
C TYR A 124 -0.18 0.25 10.03
N PHE A 125 -0.15 1.03 8.95
CA PHE A 125 1.09 1.60 8.44
C PHE A 125 1.28 3.06 8.82
N ASN A 126 0.20 3.74 9.22
CA ASN A 126 0.24 5.17 9.50
C ASN A 126 -0.21 5.54 10.90
N ASP A 127 -0.60 4.56 11.74
CA ASP A 127 -1.00 4.73 13.14
C ASP A 127 -2.18 5.71 13.34
N TYR A 128 -3.12 5.77 12.37
CA TYR A 128 -4.31 6.60 12.51
C TYR A 128 -5.35 5.95 13.41
N SER A 129 -6.01 6.75 14.23
CA SER A 129 -7.20 6.34 14.97
C SER A 129 -8.40 6.08 14.04
N TYR A 130 -9.41 5.39 14.53
CA TYR A 130 -10.63 5.14 13.76
C TYR A 130 -11.36 6.44 13.40
N GLU A 131 -11.31 7.42 14.30
CA GLU A 131 -11.89 8.75 14.12
C GLU A 131 -11.18 9.52 12.99
N GLU A 132 -9.84 9.54 13.00
CA GLU A 132 -9.05 10.18 11.95
C GLU A 132 -9.27 9.51 10.58
N ILE A 133 -9.33 8.17 10.54
CA ILE A 133 -9.65 7.45 9.30
C ILE A 133 -11.06 7.80 8.81
N ALA A 134 -12.02 7.90 9.71
CA ALA A 134 -13.39 8.27 9.39
C ALA A 134 -13.48 9.67 8.76
N GLU A 135 -12.75 10.63 9.32
CA GLU A 135 -12.66 11.99 8.78
C GLU A 135 -11.98 12.02 7.40
N ILE A 136 -10.87 11.26 7.21
CA ILE A 136 -10.14 11.21 5.93
C ILE A 136 -10.99 10.61 4.83
N LEU A 137 -11.74 9.54 5.17
CA LEU A 137 -12.55 8.78 4.20
C LEU A 137 -13.96 9.33 4.04
N ASP A 138 -14.35 10.32 4.84
CA ASP A 138 -15.71 10.89 4.89
C ASP A 138 -16.79 9.81 5.08
N VAL A 139 -16.60 8.97 6.10
CA VAL A 139 -17.52 7.88 6.47
C VAL A 139 -17.72 7.81 7.99
N PRO A 140 -18.83 7.25 8.49
CA PRO A 140 -19.03 7.04 9.91
C PRO A 140 -17.93 6.13 10.52
N VAL A 141 -17.53 6.38 11.79
CA VAL A 141 -16.55 5.57 12.51
C VAL A 141 -16.93 4.08 12.55
N GLY A 142 -18.22 3.76 12.73
CA GLY A 142 -18.72 2.39 12.67
C GLY A 142 -18.48 1.70 11.31
N THR A 143 -18.47 2.48 10.22
CA THR A 143 -18.08 1.97 8.89
C THR A 143 -16.61 1.64 8.82
N VAL A 144 -15.73 2.46 9.41
CA VAL A 144 -14.29 2.17 9.50
C VAL A 144 -14.05 0.89 10.29
N MET A 145 -14.68 0.75 11.47
CA MET A 145 -14.57 -0.46 12.30
C MET A 145 -14.99 -1.72 11.54
N SER A 146 -16.12 -1.67 10.85
CA SER A 146 -16.64 -2.82 10.10
C SER A 146 -15.74 -3.16 8.89
N ARG A 147 -15.24 -2.15 8.17
CA ARG A 147 -14.30 -2.34 7.05
C ARG A 147 -12.99 -2.95 7.53
N LEU A 148 -12.40 -2.45 8.62
CA LEU A 148 -11.18 -2.99 9.20
C LEU A 148 -11.35 -4.44 9.68
N SER A 149 -12.48 -4.76 10.32
CA SER A 149 -12.78 -6.13 10.75
C SER A 149 -12.86 -7.09 9.56
N ARG A 150 -13.57 -6.72 8.50
CA ARG A 150 -13.66 -7.52 7.27
C ARG A 150 -12.34 -7.61 6.53
N ALA A 151 -11.61 -6.49 6.39
CA ALA A 151 -10.29 -6.47 5.76
C ALA A 151 -9.32 -7.44 6.39
N LYS A 152 -9.26 -7.49 7.75
CA LYS A 152 -8.43 -8.46 8.49
C LYS A 152 -8.83 -9.90 8.19
N GLY A 153 -10.12 -10.19 8.13
CA GLY A 153 -10.61 -11.53 7.79
C GLY A 153 -10.18 -11.94 6.38
N LEU A 154 -10.44 -11.09 5.39
CA LEU A 154 -10.08 -11.34 3.99
C LEU A 154 -8.56 -11.48 3.80
N LEU A 155 -7.77 -10.61 4.43
CA LEU A 155 -6.31 -10.70 4.37
C LEU A 155 -5.80 -12.02 4.93
N ARG A 156 -6.32 -12.42 6.10
CA ARG A 156 -5.97 -13.70 6.71
C ARG A 156 -6.31 -14.89 5.81
N GLU A 157 -7.50 -14.90 5.21
CA GLU A 157 -7.92 -15.97 4.29
C GLU A 157 -6.97 -16.08 3.09
N ARG A 158 -6.56 -14.96 2.51
CA ARG A 158 -5.60 -14.93 1.38
C ARG A 158 -4.22 -15.44 1.77
N LEU A 159 -3.71 -15.00 2.92
CA LEU A 159 -2.40 -15.44 3.42
C LEU A 159 -2.39 -16.95 3.75
N VAL A 160 -3.45 -17.46 4.37
CA VAL A 160 -3.58 -18.90 4.64
C VAL A 160 -3.65 -19.70 3.34
N ALA A 161 -4.41 -19.23 2.34
CA ALA A 161 -4.51 -19.90 1.05
C ALA A 161 -3.15 -19.97 0.32
N ARG A 162 -2.35 -18.89 0.39
CA ARG A 162 -0.98 -18.87 -0.16
C ARG A 162 -0.04 -19.81 0.59
N ALA A 163 -0.05 -19.79 1.92
CA ALA A 163 0.77 -20.69 2.73
C ALA A 163 0.49 -22.18 2.41
N ILE A 164 -0.79 -22.55 2.26
CA ILE A 164 -1.18 -23.91 1.87
C ILE A 164 -0.76 -24.22 0.43
N GLY A 165 -0.81 -23.25 -0.49
CA GLY A 165 -0.34 -23.38 -1.88
C GLY A 165 1.17 -23.66 -1.94
N VAL A 166 1.97 -22.89 -1.23
CA VAL A 166 3.43 -23.08 -1.15
C VAL A 166 3.80 -24.43 -0.53
N GLU A 167 3.08 -24.89 0.50
CA GLU A 167 3.31 -26.22 1.07
C GLU A 167 3.00 -27.36 0.08
N ARG A 168 2.00 -27.18 -0.80
CA ARG A 168 1.66 -28.18 -1.83
C ARG A 168 2.70 -28.22 -2.94
N GLU A 169 3.21 -27.08 -3.38
CA GLU A 169 4.27 -27.02 -4.40
C GLU A 169 5.59 -27.63 -3.89
N ASN A 170 5.97 -27.36 -2.64
CA ASN A 170 7.16 -27.95 -2.02
C ASN A 170 7.04 -29.43 -1.72
N LYS A 171 5.84 -30.01 -1.68
CA LYS A 171 5.61 -31.45 -1.48
C LYS A 171 5.65 -32.29 -2.77
N ILE A 172 5.67 -31.66 -3.94
CA ILE A 172 5.85 -32.35 -5.23
C ILE A 172 7.34 -32.51 -5.50
N LEU A 173 8.01 -33.36 -4.72
CA LEU A 173 9.34 -33.84 -5.07
C LEU A 173 9.21 -34.73 -6.32
N PRO A 174 10.00 -34.52 -7.38
CA PRO A 174 9.98 -35.42 -8.53
C PRO A 174 10.44 -36.80 -8.07
N PHE A 175 9.60 -37.82 -8.30
CA PHE A 175 9.93 -39.22 -8.08
C PHE A 175 10.97 -39.62 -9.10
N GLU A 176 12.25 -39.58 -8.77
CA GLU A 176 13.30 -40.17 -9.59
C GLU A 176 13.10 -41.70 -9.64
N ARG A 177 12.59 -42.17 -10.77
CA ARG A 177 12.65 -43.59 -11.11
C ARG A 177 14.12 -43.99 -11.24
N LYS A 178 14.67 -44.63 -10.22
CA LYS A 178 15.93 -45.39 -10.38
C LYS A 178 15.66 -46.47 -11.43
N SER A 179 16.17 -46.29 -12.66
CA SER A 179 16.27 -47.34 -13.66
C SER A 179 17.29 -48.34 -13.15
N ASN A 180 16.78 -49.48 -12.69
CA ASN A 180 17.58 -50.63 -12.37
C ASN A 180 17.99 -51.27 -13.72
N SER A 181 19.19 -50.93 -14.25
CA SER A 181 19.85 -51.71 -15.30
C SER A 181 20.79 -52.67 -14.62
N ALA A 182 20.26 -53.83 -14.33
CA ALA A 182 21.07 -55.00 -14.09
C ALA A 182 21.00 -55.87 -15.36
N LEU A 183 22.15 -56.12 -15.95
CA LEU A 183 22.69 -57.19 -16.76
C LEU A 183 23.39 -56.69 -18.01
#